data_f46f6bcc0a13577cb882416d0afc58db
#
_entry.id   f46f6bcc0a13577cb882416d0afc58db
#
_cell.length_a   1.000
_cell.length_b   1.000
_cell.length_c   1.000
_cell.angle_alpha   90.00
_cell.angle_beta   90.00
_cell.angle_gamma   90.00
#
_symmetry.space_group_name_H-M   'P 1'
#
loop_
_entity.id
_entity.type
_entity.pdbx_description
1 polymer ?
#
loop_
_entity_poly.entity_id
_entity_poly.type
_entity_poly.pdbx_seq_one_letter_code
_entity_poly.pdbx_strand_id
1 'polypeptide(L)'
;MRAYRVAYDGRPYAGFQRQPHAKTVEGTLLAALADHDVLDPGDGPTHATPPGYAAAGRTDAGVSAVAQTVAFDAPTWLSPRAFNATLPDAIRVWAAADVPATFHATHDATARTYRYHLYAPVGGLPDDEPAIDEDLLVAAFDRLSGEHDFHNLTTDETGTVRDVRTTVTRSGDVLHVEVGADGFPRALVRRLVAAATRVARGVADSSLLDRLLEPEPVPGEYGVGPAPATPLVLWDVSYPGVSF
;
A
#
# COMPACT_ATOMS: atom_id res chain seq x y z
N MET A 1 21.26 13.90 -0.51
CA MET A 1 20.15 13.02 -0.89
C MET A 1 18.81 13.72 -0.60
N ARG A 2 17.77 13.45 -1.34
CA ARG A 2 16.42 14.00 -1.11
C ARG A 2 15.36 12.89 -1.12
N ALA A 3 14.38 13.03 -0.24
CA ALA A 3 13.19 12.20 -0.22
C ALA A 3 11.99 12.99 -0.78
N TYR A 4 11.16 12.34 -1.58
CA TYR A 4 10.00 12.93 -2.23
C TYR A 4 8.74 12.18 -1.83
N ARG A 5 7.68 12.91 -1.47
CA ARG A 5 6.34 12.37 -1.30
C ARG A 5 5.63 12.33 -2.65
N VAL A 6 5.12 11.15 -2.98
CA VAL A 6 4.48 10.89 -4.27
C VAL A 6 3.07 10.36 -4.04
N ALA A 7 2.09 11.05 -4.61
CA ALA A 7 0.73 10.57 -4.74
C ALA A 7 0.51 10.02 -6.15
N TYR A 8 -0.28 8.97 -6.28
CA TYR A 8 -0.68 8.44 -7.59
C TYR A 8 -2.01 7.69 -7.56
N ASP A 9 -2.70 7.77 -8.68
CA ASP A 9 -3.78 6.86 -9.03
C ASP A 9 -3.17 5.56 -9.60
N GLY A 10 -3.34 4.46 -8.87
CA GLY A 10 -2.77 3.16 -9.25
C GLY A 10 -3.52 2.42 -10.35
N ARG A 11 -4.77 2.82 -10.64
CA ARG A 11 -5.66 2.11 -11.59
C ARG A 11 -5.08 1.93 -13.00
N PRO A 12 -4.37 2.91 -13.58
CA PRO A 12 -3.76 2.76 -14.90
C PRO A 12 -2.40 2.04 -14.90
N TYR A 13 -1.94 1.53 -13.74
CA TYR A 13 -0.62 0.95 -13.56
C TYR A 13 -0.67 -0.52 -13.14
N ALA A 14 0.30 -1.30 -13.62
CA ALA A 14 0.53 -2.69 -13.22
C ALA A 14 1.31 -2.79 -11.88
N GLY A 15 1.06 -1.86 -10.97
CA GLY A 15 1.70 -1.71 -9.68
C GLY A 15 2.81 -0.67 -9.66
N PHE A 16 3.46 -0.58 -8.49
CA PHE A 16 4.54 0.39 -8.30
C PHE A 16 5.81 -0.05 -9.01
N GLN A 17 6.28 -1.27 -8.72
CA GLN A 17 7.60 -1.74 -9.15
C GLN A 17 7.71 -1.84 -10.67
N ARG A 18 8.81 -1.30 -11.22
CA ARG A 18 9.14 -1.39 -12.65
C ARG A 18 9.16 -2.83 -13.16
N GLN A 19 8.57 -3.03 -14.32
CA GLN A 19 8.49 -4.31 -15.03
C GLN A 19 8.81 -4.11 -16.52
N PRO A 20 9.47 -5.06 -17.20
CA PRO A 20 9.92 -4.87 -18.60
C PRO A 20 8.80 -4.59 -19.61
N HIS A 21 7.61 -5.14 -19.39
CA HIS A 21 6.51 -5.12 -20.37
C HIS A 21 5.22 -4.50 -19.84
N ALA A 22 5.29 -3.75 -18.72
CA ALA A 22 4.12 -3.16 -18.11
C ALA A 22 4.35 -1.71 -17.71
N LYS A 23 3.32 -0.88 -17.85
CA LYS A 23 3.31 0.49 -17.36
C LYS A 23 3.20 0.47 -15.83
N THR A 24 4.21 0.99 -15.14
CA THR A 24 4.30 1.01 -13.66
C THR A 24 4.58 2.41 -13.15
N VAL A 25 4.27 2.67 -11.89
CA VAL A 25 4.52 3.98 -11.26
C VAL A 25 6.02 4.28 -11.24
N GLU A 26 6.85 3.34 -10.77
CA GLU A 26 8.31 3.50 -10.71
C GLU A 26 8.92 3.70 -12.10
N GLY A 27 8.47 2.94 -13.09
CA GLY A 27 8.92 3.13 -14.47
C GLY A 27 8.62 4.53 -15.01
N THR A 28 7.45 5.09 -14.66
CA THR A 28 7.06 6.45 -15.05
C THR A 28 7.88 7.51 -14.31
N LEU A 29 8.16 7.32 -13.01
CA LEU A 29 9.03 8.22 -12.24
C LEU A 29 10.46 8.24 -12.81
N LEU A 30 11.02 7.07 -13.12
CA LEU A 30 12.36 6.97 -13.69
C LEU A 30 12.45 7.57 -15.12
N ALA A 31 11.42 7.41 -15.93
CA ALA A 31 11.34 8.08 -17.24
C ALA A 31 11.35 9.60 -17.10
N ALA A 32 10.56 10.14 -16.14
CA ALA A 32 10.55 11.57 -15.85
C ALA A 32 11.93 12.09 -15.36
N LEU A 33 12.67 11.28 -14.59
CA LEU A 33 14.05 11.64 -14.21
C LEU A 33 15.01 11.62 -15.39
N ALA A 34 14.84 10.73 -16.34
CA ALA A 34 15.61 10.72 -17.58
C ALA A 34 15.29 11.96 -18.46
N ASP A 35 14.02 12.34 -18.57
CA ASP A 35 13.61 13.56 -19.29
C ASP A 35 14.19 14.85 -18.66
N HIS A 36 14.61 14.79 -17.42
CA HIS A 36 15.28 15.87 -16.70
C HIS A 36 16.81 15.75 -16.68
N ASP A 37 17.41 14.83 -17.42
CA ASP A 37 18.85 14.53 -17.39
C ASP A 37 19.40 14.18 -15.99
N VAL A 38 18.53 13.70 -15.07
CA VAL A 38 18.93 13.23 -13.73
C VAL A 38 19.36 11.77 -13.77
N LEU A 39 18.92 11.04 -14.78
CA LEU A 39 19.21 9.64 -15.00
C LEU A 39 19.78 9.47 -16.41
N ASP A 40 20.98 8.90 -16.53
CA ASP A 40 21.54 8.56 -17.83
C ASP A 40 20.82 7.31 -18.40
N PRO A 41 20.14 7.40 -19.52
CA PRO A 41 19.48 6.25 -20.15
C PRO A 41 20.47 5.28 -20.84
N GLY A 42 21.79 5.49 -20.70
CA GLY A 42 22.85 4.81 -21.47
C GLY A 42 22.85 3.28 -21.42
N ASP A 43 22.24 2.67 -20.40
CA ASP A 43 22.10 1.21 -20.26
C ASP A 43 20.69 0.70 -20.60
N GLY A 44 19.88 1.51 -21.28
CA GLY A 44 18.49 1.21 -21.65
C GLY A 44 17.50 1.46 -20.50
N PRO A 45 16.20 1.67 -20.82
CA PRO A 45 15.19 2.12 -19.86
C PRO A 45 14.84 1.11 -18.76
N THR A 46 15.46 -0.05 -18.77
CA THR A 46 15.06 -1.17 -17.90
C THR A 46 15.92 -1.37 -16.65
N HIS A 47 17.11 -0.75 -16.54
CA HIS A 47 18.04 -1.08 -15.45
C HIS A 47 18.58 0.11 -14.65
N ALA A 48 18.61 1.32 -15.21
CA ALA A 48 19.18 2.48 -14.51
C ALA A 48 18.24 3.01 -13.42
N THR A 49 18.81 3.30 -12.25
CA THR A 49 18.20 4.08 -11.17
C THR A 49 19.21 5.10 -10.67
N PRO A 50 18.79 6.29 -10.19
CA PRO A 50 19.71 7.23 -9.59
C PRO A 50 20.44 6.60 -8.39
N PRO A 51 21.67 7.07 -8.05
CA PRO A 51 22.37 6.62 -6.86
C PRO A 51 21.51 6.75 -5.61
N GLY A 52 21.53 5.72 -4.74
CA GLY A 52 20.76 5.70 -3.50
C GLY A 52 19.23 5.57 -3.67
N TYR A 53 18.74 5.24 -4.87
CA TYR A 53 17.29 5.11 -5.11
C TYR A 53 16.66 4.02 -4.25
N ALA A 54 15.65 4.41 -3.51
CA ALA A 54 14.80 3.51 -2.74
C ALA A 54 13.36 4.04 -2.67
N ALA A 55 12.39 3.13 -2.58
CA ALA A 55 10.99 3.45 -2.34
C ALA A 55 10.51 2.87 -1.01
N ALA A 56 9.56 3.52 -0.35
CA ALA A 56 9.05 3.09 0.96
C ALA A 56 8.37 1.72 0.93
N GLY A 57 7.74 1.38 -0.18
CA GLY A 57 7.04 0.13 -0.35
C GLY A 57 6.62 -0.10 -1.80
N ARG A 58 6.26 -1.33 -2.10
CA ARG A 58 5.72 -1.72 -3.40
C ARG A 58 4.23 -1.92 -3.25
N THR A 59 3.44 -1.15 -3.99
CA THR A 59 2.00 -1.35 -4.08
C THR A 59 1.65 -2.30 -5.23
N ASP A 60 0.65 -3.14 -5.03
CA ASP A 60 0.13 -4.05 -6.06
C ASP A 60 -0.50 -3.26 -7.24
N ALA A 61 -0.73 -3.96 -8.36
CA ALA A 61 -1.46 -3.42 -9.50
C ALA A 61 -2.84 -2.87 -9.06
N GLY A 62 -3.16 -1.65 -9.48
CA GLY A 62 -4.40 -0.96 -9.15
C GLY A 62 -4.45 -0.28 -7.79
N VAL A 63 -3.46 -0.48 -6.90
CA VAL A 63 -3.39 0.19 -5.59
C VAL A 63 -2.83 1.60 -5.76
N SER A 64 -3.53 2.58 -5.21
CA SER A 64 -3.14 4.00 -5.21
C SER A 64 -2.27 4.37 -4.00
N ALA A 65 -1.71 5.56 -4.00
CA ALA A 65 -1.01 6.11 -2.84
C ALA A 65 -1.24 7.62 -2.71
N VAL A 66 -1.28 8.09 -1.47
CA VAL A 66 -1.19 9.51 -1.11
C VAL A 66 0.23 9.87 -0.69
N ALA A 67 0.89 8.97 0.01
CA ALA A 67 2.18 9.24 0.66
C ALA A 67 3.26 8.19 0.38
N GLN A 68 3.31 7.65 -0.85
CA GLN A 68 4.51 6.92 -1.27
C GLN A 68 5.74 7.81 -1.12
N THR A 69 6.86 7.24 -0.71
CA THR A 69 8.11 7.98 -0.59
C THR A 69 9.16 7.33 -1.49
N VAL A 70 9.82 8.15 -2.31
CA VAL A 70 11.03 7.77 -3.04
C VAL A 70 12.18 8.66 -2.61
N ALA A 71 13.37 8.10 -2.43
CA ALA A 71 14.57 8.84 -2.08
C ALA A 71 15.71 8.47 -3.02
N PHE A 72 16.57 9.44 -3.35
CA PHE A 72 17.76 9.24 -4.17
C PHE A 72 18.70 10.44 -4.07
N ASP A 73 19.90 10.31 -4.61
CA ASP A 73 20.85 11.43 -4.71
C ASP A 73 20.39 12.38 -5.83
N ALA A 74 19.56 13.34 -5.45
CA ALA A 74 18.90 14.25 -6.35
C ALA A 74 19.65 15.59 -6.45
N PRO A 75 19.72 16.21 -7.65
CA PRO A 75 20.26 17.56 -7.78
C PRO A 75 19.39 18.57 -7.02
N THR A 76 20.02 19.61 -6.50
CA THR A 76 19.35 20.61 -5.66
C THR A 76 18.21 21.37 -6.35
N TRP A 77 18.26 21.50 -7.66
CA TRP A 77 17.24 22.19 -8.46
C TRP A 77 15.98 21.34 -8.68
N LEU A 78 16.04 20.01 -8.50
CA LEU A 78 14.89 19.13 -8.71
C LEU A 78 13.86 19.31 -7.57
N SER A 79 13.08 20.35 -7.67
CA SER A 79 11.95 20.61 -6.77
C SER A 79 10.74 19.74 -7.14
N PRO A 80 9.73 19.59 -6.28
CA PRO A 80 8.46 18.94 -6.64
C PRO A 80 7.82 19.54 -7.90
N ARG A 81 7.91 20.87 -8.07
CA ARG A 81 7.41 21.56 -9.27
C ARG A 81 8.17 21.13 -10.53
N ALA A 82 9.50 21.07 -10.46
CA ALA A 82 10.32 20.65 -11.59
C ALA A 82 10.03 19.18 -11.94
N PHE A 83 10.00 18.30 -10.96
CA PHE A 83 9.71 16.89 -11.18
C PHE A 83 8.33 16.67 -11.83
N ASN A 84 7.33 17.43 -11.39
CA ASN A 84 5.97 17.35 -11.96
C ASN A 84 5.85 17.87 -13.40
N ALA A 85 6.84 18.56 -13.95
CA ALA A 85 6.75 19.12 -15.31
C ALA A 85 6.68 18.05 -16.39
N THR A 86 7.20 16.85 -16.13
CA THR A 86 7.22 15.71 -17.06
C THR A 86 6.36 14.53 -16.60
N LEU A 87 5.79 14.60 -15.38
CA LEU A 87 4.91 13.55 -14.85
C LEU A 87 3.49 13.68 -15.42
N PRO A 88 2.83 12.55 -15.70
CA PRO A 88 1.42 12.55 -16.10
C PRO A 88 0.51 12.92 -14.90
N ASP A 89 -0.71 13.38 -15.18
CA ASP A 89 -1.68 13.79 -14.13
C ASP A 89 -1.97 12.74 -13.07
N ALA A 90 -1.82 11.47 -13.41
CA ALA A 90 -2.03 10.35 -12.50
C ALA A 90 -0.93 10.21 -11.42
N ILE A 91 0.19 10.93 -11.54
CA ILE A 91 1.28 10.92 -10.56
C ILE A 91 1.64 12.35 -10.17
N ARG A 92 1.77 12.61 -8.87
CA ARG A 92 2.11 13.93 -8.35
C ARG A 92 3.13 13.83 -7.22
N VAL A 93 4.28 14.49 -7.40
CA VAL A 93 5.21 14.79 -6.31
C VAL A 93 4.71 16.04 -5.59
N TRP A 94 4.36 15.94 -4.32
CA TRP A 94 3.73 17.04 -3.60
C TRP A 94 4.58 17.64 -2.49
N ALA A 95 5.62 16.92 -2.03
CA ALA A 95 6.59 17.43 -1.07
C ALA A 95 7.97 16.83 -1.31
N ALA A 96 9.00 17.49 -0.77
CA ALA A 96 10.37 16.99 -0.74
C ALA A 96 11.06 17.46 0.54
N ALA A 97 11.97 16.63 1.05
CA ALA A 97 12.81 16.94 2.19
C ALA A 97 14.26 16.55 1.89
N ASP A 98 15.20 17.36 2.37
CA ASP A 98 16.60 16.96 2.38
C ASP A 98 16.83 15.95 3.50
N VAL A 99 17.49 14.85 3.19
CA VAL A 99 17.76 13.75 4.12
C VAL A 99 19.23 13.37 4.11
N PRO A 100 19.74 12.72 5.18
CA PRO A 100 21.12 12.25 5.22
C PRO A 100 21.44 11.33 4.04
N ALA A 101 22.72 11.28 3.62
CA ALA A 101 23.14 10.39 2.53
C ALA A 101 22.95 8.89 2.83
N THR A 102 22.79 8.54 4.11
CA THR A 102 22.51 7.18 4.57
C THR A 102 21.03 6.83 4.63
N PHE A 103 20.14 7.78 4.32
CA PHE A 103 18.70 7.56 4.38
C PHE A 103 18.26 6.52 3.36
N HIS A 104 17.38 5.60 3.81
CA HIS A 104 16.81 4.56 2.96
C HIS A 104 15.28 4.53 3.11
N ALA A 105 14.55 4.91 2.07
CA ALA A 105 13.10 5.07 2.13
C ALA A 105 12.34 3.81 2.61
N THR A 106 12.87 2.60 2.38
CA THR A 106 12.25 1.36 2.87
C THR A 106 12.58 1.07 4.33
N HIS A 107 13.87 1.20 4.71
CA HIS A 107 14.37 0.71 6.00
C HIS A 107 14.22 1.71 7.14
N ASP A 108 14.23 3.02 6.84
CA ASP A 108 14.05 4.07 7.84
C ASP A 108 12.57 4.42 8.08
N ALA A 109 11.65 3.82 7.32
CA ALA A 109 10.24 3.95 7.58
C ALA A 109 9.84 3.12 8.81
N THR A 110 9.28 3.79 9.82
CA THR A 110 8.85 3.15 11.07
C THR A 110 7.41 2.67 11.07
N ALA A 111 6.59 3.21 10.17
CA ALA A 111 5.23 2.74 9.99
C ALA A 111 4.75 3.01 8.55
N ARG A 112 3.81 2.18 8.11
CA ARG A 112 3.01 2.36 6.91
C ARG A 112 1.55 2.20 7.28
N THR A 113 0.71 3.11 6.82
CA THR A 113 -0.73 3.03 7.00
C THR A 113 -1.39 2.92 5.63
N TYR A 114 -2.21 1.92 5.48
CA TYR A 114 -3.09 1.76 4.33
C TYR A 114 -4.52 2.09 4.73
N ARG A 115 -5.27 2.71 3.82
CA ARG A 115 -6.71 2.93 3.96
C ARG A 115 -7.45 2.19 2.84
N TYR A 116 -8.42 1.37 3.23
CA TYR A 116 -9.33 0.71 2.30
C TYR A 116 -10.69 1.40 2.34
N HIS A 117 -11.18 1.81 1.19
CA HIS A 117 -12.49 2.44 1.03
C HIS A 117 -13.52 1.36 0.72
N LEU A 118 -14.24 0.90 1.74
CA LEU A 118 -15.23 -0.16 1.61
C LEU A 118 -16.62 0.45 1.41
N TYR A 119 -17.19 0.30 0.22
CA TYR A 119 -18.54 0.75 -0.05
C TYR A 119 -19.55 -0.13 0.72
N ALA A 120 -20.31 0.47 1.61
CA ALA A 120 -21.20 -0.19 2.55
C ALA A 120 -22.40 0.72 2.87
N PRO A 121 -23.32 0.93 1.90
CA PRO A 121 -24.50 1.76 2.11
C PRO A 121 -25.39 1.16 3.20
N VAL A 122 -25.97 2.03 4.03
CA VAL A 122 -26.82 1.65 5.17
C VAL A 122 -28.04 0.82 4.72
N GLY A 123 -28.52 1.02 3.49
CA GLY A 123 -29.65 0.27 2.91
C GLY A 123 -29.28 -1.08 2.28
N GLY A 124 -28.02 -1.51 2.37
CA GLY A 124 -27.52 -2.69 1.65
C GLY A 124 -27.14 -2.38 0.19
N LEU A 125 -26.54 -3.35 -0.47
CA LEU A 125 -26.19 -3.26 -1.89
C LEU A 125 -27.39 -3.66 -2.78
N PRO A 126 -27.52 -3.13 -4.03
CA PRO A 126 -28.65 -3.47 -4.92
C PRO A 126 -28.59 -4.92 -5.25
N ASP A 127 -27.91 -5.72 -5.50
CA ASP A 127 -27.87 -7.06 -6.11
C ASP A 127 -27.97 -8.23 -5.08
N ASP A 128 -28.76 -8.09 -4.03
CA ASP A 128 -28.94 -9.11 -2.97
C ASP A 128 -27.62 -9.52 -2.25
N GLU A 129 -26.54 -8.73 -2.42
CA GLU A 129 -25.36 -8.94 -1.59
C GLU A 129 -25.68 -8.63 -0.12
N PRO A 130 -25.32 -9.50 0.82
CA PRO A 130 -25.54 -9.24 2.24
C PRO A 130 -24.93 -7.91 2.66
N ALA A 131 -25.70 -7.07 3.35
CA ALA A 131 -25.20 -5.83 3.93
C ALA A 131 -24.03 -6.14 4.86
N ILE A 132 -23.13 -5.17 4.98
CA ILE A 132 -22.02 -5.26 5.96
C ILE A 132 -22.57 -4.85 7.32
N ASP A 133 -22.52 -5.76 8.28
CA ASP A 133 -22.72 -5.46 9.70
C ASP A 133 -21.44 -4.76 10.21
N GLU A 134 -21.57 -3.49 10.58
CA GLU A 134 -20.46 -2.66 10.99
C GLU A 134 -19.86 -3.11 12.33
N ASP A 135 -20.70 -3.54 13.27
CA ASP A 135 -20.23 -4.02 14.58
C ASP A 135 -19.43 -5.32 14.41
N LEU A 136 -19.88 -6.22 13.54
CA LEU A 136 -19.13 -7.42 13.19
C LEU A 136 -17.84 -7.11 12.44
N LEU A 137 -17.83 -6.08 11.58
CA LEU A 137 -16.62 -5.64 10.89
C LEU A 137 -15.58 -5.11 11.87
N VAL A 138 -16.00 -4.25 12.80
CA VAL A 138 -15.13 -3.71 13.85
C VAL A 138 -14.58 -4.85 14.71
N ALA A 139 -15.44 -5.74 15.21
CA ALA A 139 -15.02 -6.89 16.00
C ALA A 139 -14.03 -7.81 15.24
N ALA A 140 -14.24 -7.99 13.93
CA ALA A 140 -13.33 -8.76 13.10
C ALA A 140 -11.95 -8.10 12.99
N PHE A 141 -11.87 -6.78 12.81
CA PHE A 141 -10.61 -6.06 12.78
C PHE A 141 -9.94 -5.98 14.16
N ASP A 142 -10.69 -5.85 15.23
CA ASP A 142 -10.15 -5.94 16.59
C ASP A 142 -9.47 -7.30 16.85
N ARG A 143 -10.09 -8.39 16.33
CA ARG A 143 -9.52 -9.75 16.43
C ARG A 143 -8.24 -9.92 15.61
N LEU A 144 -8.11 -9.22 14.48
CA LEU A 144 -6.95 -9.25 13.59
C LEU A 144 -5.86 -8.24 14.00
N SER A 145 -6.13 -7.37 14.97
CA SER A 145 -5.18 -6.40 15.51
C SER A 145 -4.23 -7.03 16.53
N GLY A 146 -3.08 -6.40 16.72
CA GLY A 146 -2.01 -6.87 17.59
C GLY A 146 -0.94 -7.66 16.84
N GLU A 147 -0.05 -8.28 17.61
CA GLU A 147 1.03 -9.10 17.07
C GLU A 147 0.53 -10.51 16.77
N HIS A 148 0.58 -10.86 15.48
CA HIS A 148 0.20 -12.18 14.98
C HIS A 148 1.16 -12.64 13.89
N ASP A 149 1.24 -13.96 13.70
CA ASP A 149 1.83 -14.56 12.51
C ASP A 149 0.75 -14.67 11.41
N PHE A 150 0.87 -13.84 10.39
CA PHE A 150 -0.08 -13.77 9.28
C PHE A 150 0.29 -14.68 8.09
N HIS A 151 1.07 -15.74 8.30
CA HIS A 151 1.51 -16.64 7.22
C HIS A 151 0.35 -17.22 6.39
N ASN A 152 -0.82 -17.46 6.99
CA ASN A 152 -2.03 -17.90 6.26
C ASN A 152 -2.69 -16.80 5.41
N LEU A 153 -2.27 -15.55 5.58
CA LEU A 153 -2.81 -14.37 4.91
C LEU A 153 -1.81 -13.71 3.94
N THR A 154 -0.75 -14.41 3.59
CA THR A 154 0.24 -13.97 2.61
C THR A 154 0.77 -15.14 1.79
N THR A 155 1.52 -14.83 0.75
CA THR A 155 2.32 -15.80 -0.01
C THR A 155 3.80 -15.69 0.30
N ASP A 156 4.18 -14.77 1.19
CA ASP A 156 5.58 -14.64 1.61
C ASP A 156 5.90 -15.69 2.67
N GLU A 157 7.09 -16.29 2.57
CA GLU A 157 7.55 -17.36 3.47
C GLU A 157 8.23 -16.83 4.73
N THR A 158 8.58 -15.54 4.75
CA THR A 158 9.30 -14.90 5.86
C THR A 158 8.73 -13.51 6.14
N GLY A 159 8.97 -13.01 7.38
CA GLY A 159 8.49 -11.69 7.76
C GLY A 159 6.96 -11.62 7.89
N THR A 160 6.34 -12.73 8.30
CA THR A 160 4.89 -12.86 8.41
C THR A 160 4.35 -12.41 9.77
N VAL A 161 5.19 -12.34 10.79
CA VAL A 161 4.83 -11.80 12.11
C VAL A 161 4.81 -10.28 12.03
N ARG A 162 3.66 -9.66 12.38
CA ARG A 162 3.46 -8.20 12.40
C ARG A 162 2.58 -7.79 13.57
N ASP A 163 2.90 -6.61 14.13
CA ASP A 163 1.98 -5.89 15.03
C ASP A 163 1.10 -4.96 14.19
N VAL A 164 -0.13 -5.37 13.97
CA VAL A 164 -1.10 -4.67 13.13
C VAL A 164 -2.04 -3.84 13.99
N ARG A 165 -2.25 -2.58 13.61
CA ARG A 165 -3.24 -1.68 14.22
C ARG A 165 -4.31 -1.37 13.20
N THR A 166 -5.56 -1.41 13.63
CA THR A 166 -6.69 -1.15 12.73
C THR A 166 -7.63 -0.10 13.32
N THR A 167 -8.28 0.64 12.46
CA THR A 167 -9.44 1.49 12.79
C THR A 167 -10.46 1.40 11.69
N VAL A 168 -11.74 1.46 12.07
CA VAL A 168 -12.86 1.52 11.13
C VAL A 168 -13.66 2.78 11.44
N THR A 169 -13.92 3.60 10.42
CA THR A 169 -14.72 4.81 10.56
C THR A 169 -15.69 4.92 9.39
N ARG A 170 -16.90 5.45 9.64
CA ARG A 170 -17.91 5.64 8.60
C ARG A 170 -17.93 7.11 8.11
N SER A 171 -18.04 7.26 6.80
CA SER A 171 -18.33 8.53 6.16
C SER A 171 -19.36 8.32 5.05
N GLY A 172 -20.63 8.63 5.34
CA GLY A 172 -21.74 8.32 4.44
C GLY A 172 -21.84 6.83 4.16
N ASP A 173 -21.85 6.46 2.89
CA ASP A 173 -21.95 5.07 2.42
C ASP A 173 -20.59 4.34 2.34
N VAL A 174 -19.52 4.94 2.86
CA VAL A 174 -18.18 4.35 2.82
C VAL A 174 -17.66 4.11 4.23
N LEU A 175 -17.18 2.89 4.48
CA LEU A 175 -16.37 2.54 5.63
C LEU A 175 -14.89 2.69 5.25
N HIS A 176 -14.17 3.50 6.00
CA HIS A 176 -12.73 3.66 5.90
C HIS A 176 -12.07 2.70 6.89
N VAL A 177 -11.42 1.68 6.36
CA VAL A 177 -10.63 0.74 7.16
C VAL A 177 -9.16 1.15 7.06
N GLU A 178 -8.57 1.60 8.15
CA GLU A 178 -7.14 1.87 8.23
C GLU A 178 -6.41 0.69 8.87
N VAL A 179 -5.30 0.31 8.25
CA VAL A 179 -4.43 -0.77 8.72
C VAL A 179 -3.00 -0.25 8.74
N GLY A 180 -2.39 -0.21 9.92
CA GLY A 180 -1.04 0.28 10.17
C GLY A 180 -0.12 -0.81 10.71
N ALA A 181 1.14 -0.86 10.26
CA ALA A 181 2.22 -1.70 10.78
C ALA A 181 3.58 -1.12 10.38
N ASP A 182 4.67 -1.69 10.88
CA ASP A 182 6.04 -1.38 10.45
C ASP A 182 6.31 -1.78 8.99
N GLY A 183 5.62 -2.81 8.51
CA GLY A 183 5.66 -3.33 7.16
C GLY A 183 4.58 -4.37 6.93
N PHE A 184 4.35 -4.71 5.67
CA PHE A 184 3.33 -5.68 5.30
C PHE A 184 3.87 -6.74 4.36
N PRO A 185 3.68 -8.03 4.65
CA PRO A 185 3.82 -9.11 3.68
C PRO A 185 2.88 -8.90 2.49
N ARG A 186 3.17 -9.58 1.40
CA ARG A 186 2.43 -9.46 0.14
C ARG A 186 0.92 -9.64 0.33
N ALA A 187 0.16 -8.64 -0.15
CA ALA A 187 -1.29 -8.58 -0.17
C ALA A 187 -1.97 -8.75 1.20
N LEU A 188 -1.22 -8.65 2.32
CA LEU A 188 -1.76 -8.88 3.67
C LEU A 188 -2.97 -7.97 3.94
N VAL A 189 -2.85 -6.65 3.78
CA VAL A 189 -3.96 -5.72 4.04
C VAL A 189 -5.23 -6.11 3.29
N ARG A 190 -5.11 -6.46 2.01
CA ARG A 190 -6.25 -6.88 1.18
C ARG A 190 -6.87 -8.19 1.66
N ARG A 191 -6.06 -9.12 2.18
CA ARG A 191 -6.57 -10.40 2.73
C ARG A 191 -7.22 -10.20 4.10
N LEU A 192 -6.69 -9.29 4.94
CA LEU A 192 -7.36 -8.88 6.19
C LEU A 192 -8.74 -8.29 5.90
N VAL A 193 -8.82 -7.36 4.94
CA VAL A 193 -10.11 -6.78 4.53
C VAL A 193 -11.06 -7.84 4.00
N ALA A 194 -10.59 -8.76 3.17
CA ALA A 194 -11.44 -9.83 2.63
C ALA A 194 -11.96 -10.77 3.73
N ALA A 195 -11.11 -11.16 4.69
CA ALA A 195 -11.50 -12.01 5.81
C ALA A 195 -12.55 -11.33 6.69
N ALA A 196 -12.28 -10.09 7.13
CA ALA A 196 -13.18 -9.31 7.98
C ALA A 196 -14.53 -9.05 7.26
N THR A 197 -14.51 -8.71 5.97
CA THR A 197 -15.73 -8.46 5.20
C THR A 197 -16.59 -9.73 5.04
N ARG A 198 -15.98 -10.91 4.88
CA ARG A 198 -16.73 -12.19 4.82
C ARG A 198 -17.47 -12.47 6.12
N VAL A 199 -16.85 -12.20 7.26
CA VAL A 199 -17.48 -12.33 8.58
C VAL A 199 -18.60 -11.29 8.74
N ALA A 200 -18.31 -10.04 8.43
CA ALA A 200 -19.26 -8.93 8.56
C ALA A 200 -20.49 -9.06 7.65
N ARG A 201 -20.40 -9.81 6.56
CA ARG A 201 -21.53 -10.15 5.67
C ARG A 201 -22.24 -11.45 6.05
N GLY A 202 -21.80 -12.13 7.12
CA GLY A 202 -22.35 -13.43 7.50
C GLY A 202 -22.06 -14.55 6.48
N VAL A 203 -21.11 -14.34 5.56
CA VAL A 203 -20.66 -15.36 4.58
C VAL A 203 -19.74 -16.38 5.23
N ALA A 204 -19.08 -16.00 6.32
CA ALA A 204 -18.25 -16.88 7.12
C ALA A 204 -18.52 -16.63 8.61
N ASP A 205 -18.34 -17.67 9.41
CA ASP A 205 -18.35 -17.57 10.87
C ASP A 205 -17.07 -16.89 11.38
N SER A 206 -17.14 -16.24 12.55
CA SER A 206 -15.99 -15.55 13.17
C SER A 206 -14.82 -16.48 13.46
N SER A 207 -15.04 -17.78 13.65
CA SER A 207 -14.00 -18.80 13.79
C SER A 207 -13.05 -18.89 12.58
N LEU A 208 -13.43 -18.35 11.41
CA LEU A 208 -12.54 -18.21 10.29
C LEU A 208 -11.29 -17.38 10.68
N LEU A 209 -11.48 -16.28 11.42
CA LEU A 209 -10.37 -15.40 11.81
C LEU A 209 -9.40 -16.12 12.74
N ASP A 210 -9.92 -16.90 13.69
CA ASP A 210 -9.11 -17.69 14.61
C ASP A 210 -8.24 -18.70 13.83
N ARG A 211 -8.85 -19.42 12.89
CA ARG A 211 -8.14 -20.38 12.02
C ARG A 211 -7.05 -19.71 11.18
N LEU A 212 -7.31 -18.50 10.67
CA LEU A 212 -6.31 -17.76 9.88
C LEU A 212 -5.10 -17.31 10.69
N LEU A 213 -5.23 -17.24 12.02
CA LEU A 213 -4.18 -16.88 12.97
C LEU A 213 -3.56 -18.12 13.67
N GLU A 214 -4.04 -19.33 13.41
CA GLU A 214 -3.44 -20.56 13.92
C GLU A 214 -2.06 -20.82 13.31
N PRO A 215 -1.13 -21.49 14.05
CA PRO A 215 0.20 -21.83 13.55
C PRO A 215 0.19 -22.82 12.37
N GLU A 216 -0.85 -23.62 12.24
CA GLU A 216 -0.98 -24.61 11.18
C GLU A 216 -1.44 -23.97 9.87
N PRO A 217 -0.92 -24.43 8.71
CA PRO A 217 -1.41 -23.98 7.42
C PRO A 217 -2.90 -24.26 7.23
N VAL A 218 -3.66 -23.25 6.87
CA VAL A 218 -5.11 -23.39 6.62
C VAL A 218 -5.34 -24.11 5.30
N PRO A 219 -6.17 -25.18 5.27
CA PRO A 219 -6.57 -25.84 4.02
C PRO A 219 -7.14 -24.83 2.99
N GLY A 220 -6.88 -25.08 1.70
CA GLY A 220 -7.23 -24.16 0.62
C GLY A 220 -8.70 -23.75 0.56
N GLU A 221 -9.61 -24.57 1.07
CA GLU A 221 -11.06 -24.28 1.18
C GLU A 221 -11.37 -23.13 2.15
N TYR A 222 -10.52 -22.90 3.14
CA TYR A 222 -10.61 -21.75 4.06
C TYR A 222 -9.72 -20.58 3.63
N GLY A 223 -8.97 -20.73 2.55
CA GLY A 223 -8.08 -19.69 2.03
C GLY A 223 -8.85 -18.43 1.65
N VAL A 224 -8.33 -17.28 2.06
CA VAL A 224 -8.92 -15.99 1.75
C VAL A 224 -8.10 -15.31 0.66
N GLY A 225 -8.70 -15.16 -0.53
CA GLY A 225 -8.12 -14.35 -1.60
C GLY A 225 -8.07 -12.86 -1.21
N PRO A 226 -7.21 -12.05 -1.86
CA PRO A 226 -7.14 -10.63 -1.57
C PRO A 226 -8.40 -9.89 -2.06
N ALA A 227 -8.91 -8.95 -1.27
CA ALA A 227 -9.93 -8.01 -1.68
C ALA A 227 -9.48 -7.19 -2.92
N PRO A 228 -10.41 -6.56 -3.68
CA PRO A 228 -10.07 -5.70 -4.81
C PRO A 228 -8.97 -4.68 -4.48
N ALA A 229 -8.08 -4.42 -5.43
CA ALA A 229 -6.94 -3.53 -5.23
C ALA A 229 -7.32 -2.04 -5.27
N THR A 230 -8.25 -1.69 -6.15
CA THR A 230 -8.62 -0.29 -6.45
C THR A 230 -9.05 0.55 -5.26
N PRO A 231 -9.79 0.00 -4.27
CA PRO A 231 -10.17 0.78 -3.08
C PRO A 231 -9.03 0.95 -2.06
N LEU A 232 -7.89 0.27 -2.25
CA LEU A 232 -6.75 0.35 -1.33
C LEU A 232 -5.83 1.51 -1.70
N VAL A 233 -5.43 2.29 -0.69
CA VAL A 233 -4.54 3.43 -0.84
C VAL A 233 -3.44 3.36 0.23
N LEU A 234 -2.16 3.46 -0.17
CA LEU A 234 -1.07 3.73 0.77
C LEU A 234 -1.23 5.16 1.28
N TRP A 235 -1.74 5.29 2.51
CA TRP A 235 -2.23 6.54 3.07
C TRP A 235 -1.12 7.36 3.72
N ASP A 236 -0.26 6.71 4.49
CA ASP A 236 0.90 7.35 5.13
C ASP A 236 2.10 6.42 5.23
N VAL A 237 3.29 7.03 5.26
CA VAL A 237 4.56 6.38 5.60
C VAL A 237 5.30 7.30 6.57
N SER A 238 5.60 6.81 7.75
CA SER A 238 6.19 7.61 8.83
C SER A 238 7.72 7.47 8.86
N TYR A 239 8.40 8.62 8.96
CA TYR A 239 9.86 8.72 9.13
C TYR A 239 10.17 9.66 10.30
N PRO A 240 10.70 9.16 11.43
CA PRO A 240 11.12 10.02 12.53
C PRO A 240 12.19 11.02 12.09
N GLY A 241 11.99 12.30 12.44
CA GLY A 241 12.94 13.35 12.16
C GLY A 241 13.00 13.86 10.71
N VAL A 242 12.14 13.37 9.81
CA VAL A 242 11.97 13.92 8.46
C VAL A 242 10.68 14.74 8.39
N SER A 243 10.82 16.00 8.03
CA SER A 243 9.67 16.92 7.80
C SER A 243 9.57 17.20 6.30
N PHE A 244 8.44 16.80 5.70
CA PHE A 244 8.12 17.02 4.28
C PHE A 244 7.34 18.29 4.06
#